data_ca2e2a5f03f6c5adb70b6f4dcf0dfdbc
#
_entry.id   ca2e2a5f03f6c5adb70b6f4dcf0dfdbc
#
_cell.length_a   1.000
_cell.length_b   1.000
_cell.length_c   1.000
_cell.angle_alpha   90.00
_cell.angle_beta   90.00
_cell.angle_gamma   90.00
#
_symmetry.space_group_name_H-M   'P 1'
#
loop_
_entity.id
_entity.type
_entity.pdbx_description
1 polymer ?
#
loop_
_entity_poly.entity_id
_entity_poly.type
_entity_poly.pdbx_seq_one_letter_code
_entity_poly.pdbx_strand_id
1 'polypeptide(L)'
;MAPLAPRARLRHAARGGRSGYNAAMPIRYTPSELDQPSLSEADGIRYLHFGTEWVQGAMLIRDPARLVLEYTAQMMAWLLFLEPPREQSIGLLGLGAGSLARFCLKHTRSPVTVVEWNPQVTAVCQMFFRLPTPQRLDVHHDDAGAWVADPARAGDCPVLMVDLYDAQARGPVRDSVKFYRDCRRVLGEVGVLSVNLFGRHESYGRNIDNLSKAFDDRLVLLPEIDAGNQIVLAFSGPPLAITPAELLARAETVEAQYGLPARRWARALTRHAVDGVLHF
;
A
#
# COMPACT_ATOMS: atom_id res chain seq x y z
N MET A 1 12.38 -20.54 -4.20
CA MET A 1 13.38 -19.73 -3.45
C MET A 1 13.82 -18.62 -4.39
N ALA A 2 13.41 -17.39 -4.12
CA ALA A 2 13.92 -16.24 -4.86
C ALA A 2 15.36 -15.99 -4.41
N PRO A 3 16.30 -15.64 -5.29
CA PRO A 3 17.64 -15.30 -4.87
C PRO A 3 17.57 -14.04 -4.01
N LEU A 4 18.12 -14.14 -2.80
CA LEU A 4 18.35 -13.01 -1.91
C LEU A 4 19.28 -12.04 -2.61
N ALA A 5 18.88 -10.79 -2.73
CA ALA A 5 19.73 -9.71 -3.19
C ALA A 5 20.99 -9.65 -2.31
N PRO A 6 22.17 -9.39 -2.86
CA PRO A 6 23.40 -9.34 -2.08
C PRO A 6 23.34 -8.21 -1.07
N ARG A 7 23.74 -8.50 0.18
CA ARG A 7 23.84 -7.55 1.29
C ARG A 7 24.80 -6.42 0.94
N ALA A 8 24.29 -5.24 0.60
CA ALA A 8 25.11 -4.04 0.49
C ALA A 8 25.53 -3.57 1.90
N ARG A 9 26.83 -3.55 2.16
CA ARG A 9 27.41 -2.97 3.39
C ARG A 9 27.36 -1.45 3.28
N LEU A 10 26.47 -0.81 4.03
CA LEU A 10 26.46 0.64 4.21
C LEU A 10 27.67 1.06 5.06
N ARG A 11 28.58 1.83 4.47
CA ARG A 11 29.62 2.56 5.21
C ARG A 11 29.00 3.88 5.70
N HIS A 12 29.00 4.09 7.01
CA HIS A 12 28.64 5.36 7.64
C HIS A 12 29.59 6.48 7.20
N ALA A 13 29.02 7.56 6.69
CA ALA A 13 29.65 8.86 6.67
C ALA A 13 28.73 9.86 7.39
N ALA A 14 29.06 10.13 8.64
CA ALA A 14 28.44 11.21 9.40
C ALA A 14 28.97 12.56 8.90
N ARG A 15 28.09 13.48 8.50
CA ARG A 15 28.34 14.93 8.57
C ARG A 15 27.05 15.66 8.83
N GLY A 16 27.02 16.41 9.95
CA GLY A 16 25.92 17.21 10.40
C GLY A 16 25.68 18.43 9.50
N GLY A 17 24.43 18.79 9.36
CA GLY A 17 23.96 20.05 8.77
C GLY A 17 22.55 20.31 9.28
N ARG A 18 22.38 21.31 10.17
CA ARG A 18 21.08 21.83 10.57
C ARG A 18 20.43 22.48 9.32
N SER A 19 19.28 22.00 8.91
CA SER A 19 18.46 22.67 7.90
C SER A 19 17.05 22.86 8.44
N GLY A 20 16.61 24.12 8.47
CA GLY A 20 15.27 24.51 8.88
C GLY A 20 14.21 23.92 7.93
N TYR A 21 13.16 23.36 8.50
CA TYR A 21 12.01 22.84 7.77
C TYR A 21 11.17 24.02 7.23
N ASN A 22 11.34 24.32 5.96
CA ASN A 22 10.36 25.09 5.21
C ASN A 22 9.18 24.18 4.85
N ALA A 23 7.97 24.68 5.00
CA ALA A 23 6.75 24.04 4.50
C ALA A 23 6.94 23.69 3.02
N ALA A 24 7.04 22.41 2.70
CA ALA A 24 7.30 21.95 1.35
C ALA A 24 6.13 22.35 0.45
N MET A 25 6.41 23.20 -0.54
CA MET A 25 5.54 23.42 -1.69
C MET A 25 5.28 22.07 -2.40
N PRO A 26 4.10 21.85 -3.01
CA PRO A 26 3.85 20.62 -3.75
C PRO A 26 4.93 20.49 -4.84
N ILE A 27 5.68 19.40 -4.79
CA ILE A 27 6.67 19.08 -5.81
C ILE A 27 5.89 18.80 -7.08
N ARG A 28 5.89 19.73 -8.03
CA ARG A 28 5.40 19.49 -9.39
C ARG A 28 6.53 18.78 -10.14
N TYR A 29 6.41 17.49 -10.30
CA TYR A 29 7.30 16.74 -11.16
C TYR A 29 7.08 17.15 -12.63
N THR A 30 8.16 17.44 -13.34
CA THR A 30 8.14 17.63 -14.79
C THR A 30 8.34 16.27 -15.49
N PRO A 31 7.88 16.08 -16.72
CA PRO A 31 8.09 14.82 -17.44
C PRO A 31 9.55 14.36 -17.55
N SER A 32 10.50 15.28 -17.51
CA SER A 32 11.95 15.00 -17.50
C SER A 32 12.47 14.46 -16.16
N GLU A 33 11.71 14.62 -15.08
CA GLU A 33 12.03 14.12 -13.72
C GLU A 33 11.36 12.77 -13.43
N LEU A 34 10.54 12.24 -14.36
CA LEU A 34 9.89 10.96 -14.21
C LEU A 34 10.89 9.80 -14.36
N ASP A 35 10.85 8.87 -13.41
CA ASP A 35 11.64 7.66 -13.48
C ASP A 35 11.26 6.82 -14.70
N GLN A 36 12.26 6.37 -15.45
CA GLN A 36 12.05 5.57 -16.65
C GLN A 36 11.74 4.11 -16.26
N PRO A 37 10.53 3.60 -16.52
CA PRO A 37 10.21 2.21 -16.22
C PRO A 37 10.98 1.26 -17.15
N SER A 38 11.60 0.25 -16.56
CA SER A 38 12.27 -0.84 -17.28
C SER A 38 11.81 -2.20 -16.76
N LEU A 39 12.08 -3.27 -17.54
CA LEU A 39 11.54 -4.59 -17.28
C LEU A 39 12.65 -5.62 -17.22
N SER A 40 12.45 -6.65 -16.38
CA SER A 40 13.20 -7.89 -16.42
C SER A 40 12.27 -9.10 -16.25
N GLU A 41 12.73 -10.28 -16.66
CA GLU A 41 11.98 -11.52 -16.46
C GLU A 41 12.91 -12.61 -15.92
N ALA A 42 12.43 -13.33 -14.90
CA ALA A 42 13.08 -14.51 -14.38
C ALA A 42 12.02 -15.48 -13.83
N ASP A 43 12.19 -16.78 -14.06
CA ASP A 43 11.36 -17.86 -13.49
C ASP A 43 9.85 -17.67 -13.72
N GLY A 44 9.46 -17.10 -14.87
CA GLY A 44 8.07 -16.83 -15.21
C GLY A 44 7.45 -15.64 -14.46
N ILE A 45 8.27 -14.83 -13.83
CA ILE A 45 7.89 -13.57 -13.18
C ILE A 45 8.47 -12.41 -13.99
N ARG A 46 7.64 -11.40 -14.24
CA ARG A 46 8.04 -10.13 -14.83
C ARG A 46 8.14 -9.09 -13.73
N TYR A 47 9.25 -8.36 -13.72
CA TYR A 47 9.57 -7.33 -12.74
C TYR A 47 9.58 -5.95 -13.38
N LEU A 48 9.10 -4.96 -12.63
CA LEU A 48 9.20 -3.54 -12.96
C LEU A 48 10.36 -2.92 -12.15
N HIS A 49 11.14 -2.05 -12.80
CA HIS A 49 12.21 -1.26 -12.21
C HIS A 49 12.13 0.19 -12.68
N PHE A 50 12.78 1.11 -11.97
CA PHE A 50 12.94 2.53 -12.34
C PHE A 50 14.43 2.86 -12.52
N GLY A 51 15.06 2.31 -13.57
CA GLY A 51 16.47 2.57 -13.87
C GLY A 51 17.47 2.11 -12.82
N THR A 52 17.03 1.35 -11.82
CA THR A 52 17.84 0.79 -10.73
C THR A 52 17.62 -0.72 -10.64
N GLU A 53 18.39 -1.41 -9.81
CA GLU A 53 18.21 -2.84 -9.52
C GLU A 53 17.00 -3.13 -8.61
N TRP A 54 16.42 -2.11 -7.98
CA TRP A 54 15.28 -2.27 -7.09
C TRP A 54 14.02 -2.68 -7.83
N VAL A 55 13.36 -3.70 -7.29
CA VAL A 55 12.07 -4.18 -7.81
C VAL A 55 10.95 -3.26 -7.30
N GLN A 56 10.28 -2.59 -8.23
CA GLN A 56 9.13 -1.72 -7.96
C GLN A 56 7.79 -2.46 -8.07
N GLY A 57 7.81 -3.68 -8.56
CA GLY A 57 6.64 -4.54 -8.62
C GLY A 57 6.90 -5.80 -9.42
N ALA A 58 6.01 -6.79 -9.28
CA ALA A 58 6.17 -8.08 -9.93
C ALA A 58 4.83 -8.66 -10.38
N MET A 59 4.86 -9.47 -11.45
CA MET A 59 3.70 -10.17 -11.97
C MET A 59 4.08 -11.60 -12.35
N LEU A 60 3.34 -12.58 -11.86
CA LEU A 60 3.45 -13.95 -12.36
C LEU A 60 2.77 -14.05 -13.74
N ILE A 61 3.54 -14.38 -14.79
CA ILE A 61 3.06 -14.31 -16.19
C ILE A 61 1.86 -15.23 -16.43
N ARG A 62 1.88 -16.45 -15.83
CA ARG A 62 0.79 -17.43 -15.97
C ARG A 62 -0.46 -17.12 -15.16
N ASP A 63 -0.34 -16.31 -14.08
CA ASP A 63 -1.44 -15.86 -13.24
C ASP A 63 -1.23 -14.39 -12.83
N PRO A 64 -1.58 -13.43 -13.69
CA PRO A 64 -1.25 -12.01 -13.53
C PRO A 64 -1.87 -11.35 -12.30
N ALA A 65 -2.97 -11.88 -11.79
CA ALA A 65 -3.63 -11.33 -10.60
C ALA A 65 -3.11 -11.92 -9.29
N ARG A 66 -2.27 -12.95 -9.33
CA ARG A 66 -1.62 -13.48 -8.14
C ARG A 66 -0.62 -12.49 -7.59
N LEU A 67 -0.71 -12.19 -6.31
CA LEU A 67 0.24 -11.33 -5.61
C LEU A 67 1.54 -12.12 -5.36
N VAL A 68 2.65 -11.65 -5.96
CA VAL A 68 3.95 -12.31 -5.93
C VAL A 68 4.80 -11.82 -4.76
N LEU A 69 4.81 -10.52 -4.53
CA LEU A 69 5.55 -9.90 -3.43
C LEU A 69 4.73 -10.01 -2.15
N GLU A 70 5.33 -10.52 -1.08
CA GLU A 70 4.64 -10.80 0.18
C GLU A 70 3.94 -9.56 0.75
N TYR A 71 4.58 -8.38 0.65
CA TYR A 71 4.00 -7.14 1.15
C TYR A 71 2.69 -6.79 0.43
N THR A 72 2.59 -7.04 -0.89
CA THR A 72 1.35 -6.77 -1.63
C THR A 72 0.20 -7.66 -1.16
N ALA A 73 0.49 -8.92 -0.84
CA ALA A 73 -0.51 -9.79 -0.22
C ALA A 73 -0.91 -9.26 1.17
N GLN A 74 0.07 -8.84 1.98
CA GLN A 74 -0.20 -8.31 3.32
C GLN A 74 -0.96 -6.98 3.30
N MET A 75 -0.78 -6.14 2.26
CA MET A 75 -1.58 -4.93 2.06
C MET A 75 -3.08 -5.23 1.92
N MET A 76 -3.46 -6.44 1.51
CA MET A 76 -4.85 -6.88 1.45
C MET A 76 -5.43 -7.32 2.80
N ALA A 77 -4.68 -7.22 3.91
CA ALA A 77 -5.15 -7.64 5.23
C ALA A 77 -6.33 -6.82 5.76
N TRP A 78 -6.67 -5.69 5.14
CA TRP A 78 -7.91 -4.97 5.41
C TRP A 78 -9.17 -5.84 5.22
N LEU A 79 -9.10 -6.89 4.38
CA LEU A 79 -10.18 -7.88 4.20
C LEU A 79 -10.55 -8.62 5.50
N LEU A 80 -9.68 -8.63 6.50
CA LEU A 80 -9.99 -9.15 7.84
C LEU A 80 -11.05 -8.33 8.57
N PHE A 81 -11.20 -7.04 8.23
CA PHE A 81 -11.96 -6.06 8.98
C PHE A 81 -13.13 -5.46 8.19
N LEU A 82 -13.01 -5.40 6.86
CA LEU A 82 -14.00 -4.76 6.00
C LEU A 82 -14.31 -5.64 4.77
N GLU A 83 -15.59 -5.69 4.38
CA GLU A 83 -15.97 -6.27 3.09
C GLU A 83 -15.62 -5.31 1.95
N PRO A 84 -15.27 -5.83 0.75
CA PRO A 84 -15.05 -4.97 -0.41
C PRO A 84 -16.26 -4.09 -0.70
N PRO A 85 -16.08 -2.77 -0.86
CA PRO A 85 -17.17 -1.87 -1.19
C PRO A 85 -17.79 -2.24 -2.56
N ARG A 86 -19.08 -2.00 -2.76
CA ARG A 86 -19.76 -2.34 -4.01
C ARG A 86 -19.96 -1.14 -4.93
N GLU A 87 -20.21 0.01 -4.34
CA GLU A 87 -20.55 1.24 -5.06
C GLU A 87 -19.36 2.22 -5.07
N GLN A 88 -18.65 2.32 -3.94
CA GLN A 88 -17.44 3.14 -3.83
C GLN A 88 -16.21 2.37 -4.30
N SER A 89 -15.15 3.09 -4.60
CA SER A 89 -13.90 2.52 -5.12
C SER A 89 -13.00 1.95 -4.01
N ILE A 90 -12.19 0.97 -4.38
CA ILE A 90 -10.94 0.67 -3.70
C ILE A 90 -9.88 1.60 -4.29
N GLY A 91 -9.32 2.51 -3.48
CA GLY A 91 -8.30 3.47 -3.89
C GLY A 91 -6.88 2.91 -3.75
N LEU A 92 -6.03 3.21 -4.72
CA LEU A 92 -4.60 2.88 -4.74
C LEU A 92 -3.81 4.15 -4.98
N LEU A 93 -2.95 4.53 -4.06
CA LEU A 93 -1.95 5.57 -4.25
C LEU A 93 -0.62 4.91 -4.62
N GLY A 94 -0.26 5.03 -5.89
CA GLY A 94 0.80 4.29 -6.56
C GLY A 94 0.26 3.06 -7.31
N LEU A 95 0.75 2.85 -8.54
CA LEU A 95 0.39 1.71 -9.40
C LEU A 95 1.42 0.58 -9.33
N GLY A 96 2.72 0.93 -9.32
CA GLY A 96 3.79 -0.05 -9.48
C GLY A 96 3.55 -0.94 -10.70
N ALA A 97 3.75 -2.25 -10.59
CA ALA A 97 3.43 -3.21 -11.66
C ALA A 97 1.92 -3.52 -11.79
N GLY A 98 1.03 -2.78 -11.13
CA GLY A 98 -0.42 -2.98 -11.16
C GLY A 98 -0.93 -4.22 -10.41
N SER A 99 -0.15 -4.78 -9.50
CA SER A 99 -0.46 -6.04 -8.80
C SER A 99 -1.72 -5.94 -7.96
N LEU A 100 -1.82 -4.90 -7.12
CA LEU A 100 -3.00 -4.66 -6.28
C LEU A 100 -4.25 -4.37 -7.11
N ALA A 101 -4.11 -3.56 -8.18
CA ALA A 101 -5.21 -3.24 -9.08
C ALA A 101 -5.77 -4.52 -9.74
N ARG A 102 -4.91 -5.36 -10.32
CA ARG A 102 -5.33 -6.63 -10.94
C ARG A 102 -5.97 -7.58 -9.94
N PHE A 103 -5.43 -7.67 -8.73
CA PHE A 103 -6.00 -8.50 -7.67
C PHE A 103 -7.42 -8.04 -7.30
N CYS A 104 -7.60 -6.75 -7.00
CA CYS A 104 -8.90 -6.19 -6.65
C CYS A 104 -9.93 -6.38 -7.77
N LEU A 105 -9.56 -6.11 -9.02
CA LEU A 105 -10.44 -6.28 -10.18
C LEU A 105 -10.84 -7.73 -10.43
N LYS A 106 -9.95 -8.70 -10.16
CA LYS A 106 -10.24 -10.13 -10.33
C LYS A 106 -11.11 -10.67 -9.20
N HIS A 107 -10.82 -10.29 -7.96
CA HIS A 107 -11.36 -10.95 -6.78
C HIS A 107 -12.50 -10.20 -6.10
N THR A 108 -12.73 -8.93 -6.47
CA THR A 108 -13.84 -8.13 -5.95
C THR A 108 -14.74 -7.64 -7.09
N ARG A 109 -15.90 -7.06 -6.72
CA ARG A 109 -16.78 -6.37 -7.65
C ARG A 109 -16.64 -4.85 -7.59
N SER A 110 -15.79 -4.36 -6.70
CA SER A 110 -15.54 -2.93 -6.49
C SER A 110 -14.96 -2.27 -7.73
N PRO A 111 -15.33 -1.01 -8.02
CA PRO A 111 -14.49 -0.14 -8.83
C PRO A 111 -13.11 0.01 -8.18
N VAL A 112 -12.09 0.31 -8.98
CA VAL A 112 -10.72 0.56 -8.51
C VAL A 112 -10.26 1.89 -9.05
N THR A 113 -9.86 2.79 -8.16
CA THR A 113 -9.28 4.09 -8.50
C THR A 113 -7.80 4.06 -8.19
N VAL A 114 -6.96 4.38 -9.16
CA VAL A 114 -5.51 4.43 -9.03
C VAL A 114 -5.05 5.87 -9.22
N VAL A 115 -4.17 6.35 -8.35
CA VAL A 115 -3.46 7.61 -8.52
C VAL A 115 -2.00 7.31 -8.76
N GLU A 116 -1.54 7.54 -10.00
CA GLU A 116 -0.17 7.28 -10.45
C GLU A 116 0.38 8.56 -11.10
N TRP A 117 1.46 9.11 -10.58
CA TRP A 117 2.00 10.38 -11.09
C TRP A 117 2.76 10.21 -12.41
N ASN A 118 3.29 8.99 -12.70
CA ASN A 118 4.07 8.69 -13.90
C ASN A 118 3.23 7.98 -14.98
N PRO A 119 2.76 8.68 -16.02
CA PRO A 119 1.95 8.07 -17.08
C PRO A 119 2.70 6.97 -17.86
N GLN A 120 4.04 6.96 -17.83
CA GLN A 120 4.82 5.90 -18.47
C GLN A 120 4.67 4.57 -17.73
N VAL A 121 4.52 4.58 -16.39
CA VAL A 121 4.23 3.38 -15.59
C VAL A 121 2.90 2.78 -16.04
N THR A 122 1.86 3.59 -16.20
CA THR A 122 0.56 3.13 -16.69
C THR A 122 0.67 2.52 -18.08
N ALA A 123 1.37 3.18 -19.00
CA ALA A 123 1.57 2.67 -20.37
C ALA A 123 2.30 1.31 -20.37
N VAL A 124 3.36 1.17 -19.58
CA VAL A 124 4.12 -0.07 -19.42
C VAL A 124 3.24 -1.16 -18.79
N CYS A 125 2.40 -0.81 -17.79
CA CYS A 125 1.48 -1.75 -17.18
C CYS A 125 0.43 -2.27 -18.16
N GLN A 126 -0.10 -1.44 -19.03
CA GLN A 126 -1.03 -1.84 -20.08
C GLN A 126 -0.38 -2.74 -21.11
N MET A 127 0.84 -2.41 -21.57
CA MET A 127 1.55 -3.17 -22.60
C MET A 127 2.10 -4.50 -22.10
N PHE A 128 2.65 -4.53 -20.88
CA PHE A 128 3.47 -5.66 -20.44
C PHE A 128 2.95 -6.36 -19.17
N PHE A 129 2.21 -5.68 -18.30
CA PHE A 129 1.72 -6.25 -17.04
C PHE A 129 0.22 -6.59 -17.05
N ARG A 130 -0.38 -6.67 -18.25
CA ARG A 130 -1.79 -7.05 -18.40
C ARG A 130 -2.72 -6.25 -17.50
N LEU A 131 -2.43 -4.95 -17.32
CA LEU A 131 -3.37 -4.06 -16.65
C LEU A 131 -4.64 -3.98 -17.51
N PRO A 132 -5.82 -4.34 -16.97
CA PRO A 132 -7.02 -4.36 -17.78
C PRO A 132 -7.42 -2.94 -18.23
N THR A 133 -8.05 -2.86 -19.40
CA THR A 133 -8.69 -1.64 -19.89
C THR A 133 -9.99 -1.37 -19.12
N PRO A 134 -10.36 -0.11 -18.93
CA PRO A 134 -11.24 0.28 -17.84
C PRO A 134 -12.74 0.06 -18.11
N GLN A 135 -13.35 -0.92 -17.44
CA GLN A 135 -14.77 -0.80 -17.10
C GLN A 135 -14.94 -0.45 -15.60
N ARG A 136 -14.03 -0.95 -14.75
CA ARG A 136 -14.02 -0.74 -13.29
C ARG A 136 -12.69 -0.20 -12.78
N LEU A 137 -11.79 0.20 -13.66
CA LEU A 137 -10.48 0.77 -13.34
C LEU A 137 -10.44 2.22 -13.82
N ASP A 138 -10.22 3.15 -12.91
CA ASP A 138 -9.97 4.55 -13.22
C ASP A 138 -8.55 4.93 -12.78
N VAL A 139 -7.75 5.48 -13.70
CA VAL A 139 -6.37 5.85 -13.44
C VAL A 139 -6.21 7.36 -13.58
N HIS A 140 -5.93 8.04 -12.47
CA HIS A 140 -5.62 9.46 -12.42
C HIS A 140 -4.11 9.66 -12.47
N HIS A 141 -3.63 10.44 -13.45
CA HIS A 141 -2.24 10.85 -13.50
C HIS A 141 -2.06 12.15 -12.71
N ASP A 142 -1.81 12.02 -11.40
CA ASP A 142 -1.71 13.14 -10.47
C ASP A 142 -0.75 12.82 -9.32
N ASP A 143 -0.34 13.86 -8.57
CA ASP A 143 0.32 13.68 -7.29
C ASP A 143 -0.66 13.16 -6.23
N ALA A 144 -0.31 12.07 -5.57
CA ALA A 144 -1.17 11.44 -4.56
C ALA A 144 -1.57 12.40 -3.43
N GLY A 145 -0.65 13.30 -3.01
CA GLY A 145 -0.95 14.31 -1.99
C GLY A 145 -1.93 15.37 -2.46
N ALA A 146 -1.86 15.78 -3.73
CA ALA A 146 -2.81 16.71 -4.34
C ALA A 146 -4.19 16.06 -4.49
N TRP A 147 -4.23 14.81 -4.96
CA TRP A 147 -5.47 14.08 -5.16
C TRP A 147 -6.25 13.87 -3.86
N VAL A 148 -5.58 13.39 -2.78
CA VAL A 148 -6.25 13.21 -1.48
C VAL A 148 -6.61 14.54 -0.81
N ALA A 149 -5.92 15.64 -1.14
CA ALA A 149 -6.21 16.96 -0.59
C ALA A 149 -7.49 17.61 -1.17
N ASP A 150 -7.96 17.11 -2.30
CA ASP A 150 -9.22 17.60 -2.91
C ASP A 150 -10.42 17.26 -2.02
N PRO A 151 -11.18 18.25 -1.52
CA PRO A 151 -12.37 18.01 -0.71
C PRO A 151 -13.46 17.19 -1.41
N ALA A 152 -13.52 17.23 -2.74
CA ALA A 152 -14.48 16.49 -3.54
C ALA A 152 -14.29 14.97 -3.46
N ARG A 153 -13.13 14.51 -2.97
CA ARG A 153 -12.80 13.07 -2.79
C ARG A 153 -13.29 12.49 -1.46
N ALA A 154 -13.98 13.27 -0.64
CA ALA A 154 -14.44 12.79 0.66
C ALA A 154 -15.39 11.60 0.51
N GLY A 155 -15.04 10.45 1.10
CA GLY A 155 -15.83 9.22 1.07
C GLY A 155 -15.75 8.41 -0.24
N ASP A 156 -14.88 8.79 -1.19
CA ASP A 156 -14.77 8.09 -2.47
C ASP A 156 -14.26 6.65 -2.33
N CYS A 157 -13.35 6.41 -1.38
CA CYS A 157 -12.65 5.13 -1.23
C CYS A 157 -12.63 4.65 0.23
N PRO A 158 -13.63 3.89 0.70
CA PRO A 158 -13.62 3.30 2.05
C PRO A 158 -12.44 2.37 2.31
N VAL A 159 -11.78 1.93 1.26
CA VAL A 159 -10.49 1.24 1.30
C VAL A 159 -9.49 2.05 0.49
N LEU A 160 -8.39 2.47 1.12
CA LEU A 160 -7.32 3.20 0.46
C LEU A 160 -5.98 2.53 0.77
N MET A 161 -5.20 2.20 -0.24
CA MET A 161 -3.88 1.58 -0.09
C MET A 161 -2.79 2.55 -0.54
N VAL A 162 -1.78 2.75 0.31
CA VAL A 162 -0.65 3.66 0.07
C VAL A 162 0.61 2.86 -0.16
N ASP A 163 1.10 2.88 -1.40
CA ASP A 163 2.33 2.19 -1.83
C ASP A 163 3.18 3.17 -2.67
N LEU A 164 3.68 4.23 -2.01
CA LEU A 164 4.36 5.36 -2.62
C LEU A 164 5.86 5.31 -2.34
N TYR A 165 6.64 4.81 -3.29
CA TYR A 165 8.10 4.68 -3.19
C TYR A 165 8.80 5.38 -4.36
N ASP A 166 10.01 5.93 -4.10
CA ASP A 166 10.86 6.47 -5.15
C ASP A 166 11.70 5.36 -5.84
N ALA A 167 12.46 5.73 -6.88
CA ALA A 167 13.29 4.79 -7.62
C ALA A 167 14.35 4.09 -6.77
N GLN A 168 14.72 4.66 -5.63
CA GLN A 168 15.65 4.06 -4.66
C GLN A 168 14.94 3.22 -3.60
N ALA A 169 13.67 2.89 -3.80
CA ALA A 169 12.81 2.17 -2.86
C ALA A 169 12.72 2.85 -1.48
N ARG A 170 12.75 4.20 -1.44
CA ARG A 170 12.53 4.98 -0.23
C ARG A 170 11.10 5.47 -0.18
N GLY A 171 10.39 5.17 0.90
CA GLY A 171 9.00 5.56 1.02
C GLY A 171 8.41 5.28 2.40
N PRO A 172 7.14 5.66 2.58
CA PRO A 172 6.32 6.40 1.61
C PRO A 172 6.82 7.85 1.42
N VAL A 173 6.84 8.32 0.19
CA VAL A 173 7.29 9.68 -0.16
C VAL A 173 6.32 10.78 0.30
N ARG A 174 5.15 10.41 0.79
CA ARG A 174 4.14 11.27 1.42
C ARG A 174 3.82 10.68 2.79
N ASP A 175 4.20 11.38 3.86
CA ASP A 175 4.11 10.85 5.23
C ASP A 175 3.65 11.87 6.29
N SER A 176 3.21 13.07 5.90
CA SER A 176 2.81 14.10 6.85
C SER A 176 1.47 13.77 7.55
N VAL A 177 1.26 14.29 8.77
CA VAL A 177 -0.04 14.20 9.47
C VAL A 177 -1.17 14.74 8.59
N LYS A 178 -0.91 15.84 7.84
CA LYS A 178 -1.91 16.41 6.92
C LYS A 178 -2.27 15.41 5.83
N PHE A 179 -1.29 14.77 5.19
CA PHE A 179 -1.53 13.75 4.17
C PHE A 179 -2.39 12.61 4.70
N TYR A 180 -2.07 12.07 5.87
CA TYR A 180 -2.84 10.98 6.47
C TYR A 180 -4.25 11.41 6.92
N ARG A 181 -4.45 12.66 7.36
CA ARG A 181 -5.79 13.20 7.62
C ARG A 181 -6.60 13.37 6.33
N ASP A 182 -5.97 13.80 5.25
CA ASP A 182 -6.60 13.85 3.93
C ASP A 182 -6.97 12.45 3.44
N CYS A 183 -6.11 11.44 3.62
CA CYS A 183 -6.45 10.03 3.35
C CYS A 183 -7.66 9.59 4.19
N ARG A 184 -7.69 9.91 5.50
CA ARG A 184 -8.85 9.60 6.37
C ARG A 184 -10.15 10.21 5.86
N ARG A 185 -10.10 11.43 5.32
CA ARG A 185 -11.29 12.07 4.71
C ARG A 185 -11.75 11.30 3.46
N VAL A 186 -10.82 10.82 2.64
CA VAL A 186 -11.13 9.99 1.45
C VAL A 186 -11.78 8.67 1.84
N LEU A 187 -11.45 8.09 2.99
CA LEU A 187 -12.12 6.88 3.50
C LEU A 187 -13.59 7.12 3.85
N GLY A 188 -13.96 8.33 4.24
CA GLY A 188 -15.31 8.65 4.72
C GLY A 188 -15.53 8.25 6.18
N GLU A 189 -16.81 8.00 6.53
CA GLU A 189 -17.20 7.70 7.91
C GLU A 189 -16.65 6.37 8.42
N VAL A 190 -16.66 5.34 7.59
CA VAL A 190 -16.14 4.00 7.91
C VAL A 190 -15.20 3.55 6.81
N GLY A 191 -13.97 3.24 7.18
CA GLY A 191 -13.00 2.79 6.19
C GLY A 191 -11.66 2.39 6.78
N VAL A 192 -10.76 1.92 5.92
CA VAL A 192 -9.44 1.43 6.29
C VAL A 192 -8.38 1.94 5.31
N LEU A 193 -7.33 2.53 5.86
CA LEU A 193 -6.10 2.85 5.17
C LEU A 193 -5.12 1.69 5.36
N SER A 194 -4.52 1.19 4.29
CA SER A 194 -3.42 0.21 4.33
C SER A 194 -2.16 0.86 3.80
N VAL A 195 -1.13 0.98 4.62
CA VAL A 195 0.12 1.69 4.28
C VAL A 195 1.28 0.72 4.28
N ASN A 196 2.03 0.70 3.19
CA ASN A 196 3.29 -0.02 3.10
C ASN A 196 4.41 0.86 3.68
N LEU A 197 5.00 0.44 4.81
CA LEU A 197 6.17 1.07 5.43
C LEU A 197 7.39 0.17 5.31
N PHE A 198 8.58 0.75 5.28
CA PHE A 198 9.83 0.02 5.39
C PHE A 198 10.36 0.17 6.82
N GLY A 199 10.26 -0.91 7.62
CA GLY A 199 10.47 -0.88 9.07
C GLY A 199 11.88 -0.48 9.52
N ARG A 200 12.88 -0.62 8.64
CA ARG A 200 14.28 -0.25 8.91
C ARG A 200 14.67 1.12 8.39
N HIS A 201 13.74 1.86 7.77
CA HIS A 201 14.00 3.19 7.27
C HIS A 201 13.90 4.22 8.41
N GLU A 202 14.72 5.28 8.37
CA GLU A 202 14.76 6.34 9.39
C GLU A 202 13.41 7.07 9.57
N SER A 203 12.56 7.06 8.53
CA SER A 203 11.23 7.67 8.59
C SER A 203 10.17 6.81 9.27
N TYR A 204 10.46 5.53 9.59
CA TYR A 204 9.46 4.59 10.10
C TYR A 204 8.74 5.10 11.35
N GLY A 205 9.51 5.47 12.40
CA GLY A 205 8.92 5.99 13.65
C GLY A 205 8.06 7.23 13.41
N ARG A 206 8.54 8.17 12.59
CA ARG A 206 7.79 9.37 12.21
C ARG A 206 6.48 9.02 11.49
N ASN A 207 6.50 8.00 10.61
CA ASN A 207 5.29 7.55 9.91
C ASN A 207 4.25 7.01 10.89
N ILE A 208 4.67 6.14 11.82
CA ILE A 208 3.79 5.60 12.87
C ILE A 208 3.18 6.74 13.71
N ASP A 209 4.00 7.69 14.17
CA ASP A 209 3.53 8.84 14.96
C ASP A 209 2.53 9.70 14.17
N ASN A 210 2.75 9.90 12.89
CA ASN A 210 1.88 10.71 12.04
C ASN A 210 0.57 9.98 11.70
N LEU A 211 0.61 8.68 11.49
CA LEU A 211 -0.60 7.83 11.34
C LEU A 211 -1.42 7.84 12.63
N SER A 212 -0.78 7.64 13.78
CA SER A 212 -1.39 7.67 15.11
C SER A 212 -2.15 8.97 15.32
N LYS A 213 -1.50 10.13 15.10
CA LYS A 213 -2.11 11.46 15.18
C LYS A 213 -3.25 11.71 14.20
N ALA A 214 -3.22 11.06 13.03
CA ALA A 214 -4.24 11.24 12.00
C ALA A 214 -5.46 10.35 12.22
N PHE A 215 -5.28 9.20 12.88
CA PHE A 215 -6.29 8.16 13.05
C PHE A 215 -6.64 7.90 14.54
N ASP A 216 -6.26 8.82 15.45
CA ASP A 216 -6.60 8.75 16.88
C ASP A 216 -6.16 7.41 17.50
N ASP A 217 -4.91 7.00 17.25
CA ASP A 217 -4.26 5.76 17.72
C ASP A 217 -4.91 4.46 17.23
N ARG A 218 -5.87 4.51 16.30
CA ARG A 218 -6.55 3.33 15.79
C ARG A 218 -5.77 2.65 14.66
N LEU A 219 -4.69 2.00 15.06
CA LEU A 219 -3.74 1.34 14.18
C LEU A 219 -3.62 -0.15 14.48
N VAL A 220 -3.44 -0.93 13.41
CA VAL A 220 -3.01 -2.32 13.48
C VAL A 220 -1.70 -2.45 12.72
N LEU A 221 -0.65 -2.87 13.42
CA LEU A 221 0.64 -3.18 12.81
C LEU A 221 0.69 -4.67 12.52
N LEU A 222 0.81 -5.02 11.25
CA LEU A 222 1.03 -6.41 10.85
C LEU A 222 2.50 -6.80 11.07
N PRO A 223 2.83 -8.09 11.18
CA PRO A 223 4.22 -8.52 11.33
C PRO A 223 5.11 -8.01 10.19
N GLU A 224 6.31 -7.55 10.53
CA GLU A 224 7.34 -7.25 9.52
C GLU A 224 7.61 -8.52 8.70
N ILE A 225 7.73 -8.36 7.39
CA ILE A 225 8.09 -9.45 6.48
C ILE A 225 9.61 -9.49 6.25
N ASP A 226 10.12 -10.60 5.70
CA ASP A 226 11.56 -10.81 5.51
C ASP A 226 12.23 -9.74 4.63
N ALA A 227 11.48 -9.13 3.71
CA ALA A 227 11.97 -8.01 2.89
C ALA A 227 12.12 -6.69 3.66
N GLY A 228 11.64 -6.61 4.91
CA GLY A 228 11.70 -5.42 5.76
C GLY A 228 10.49 -4.50 5.64
N ASN A 229 9.49 -4.85 4.85
CA ASN A 229 8.23 -4.10 4.82
C ASN A 229 7.36 -4.43 6.03
N GLN A 230 6.65 -3.45 6.53
CA GLN A 230 5.61 -3.63 7.54
C GLN A 230 4.35 -2.89 7.10
N ILE A 231 3.25 -3.61 7.03
CA ILE A 231 1.97 -3.02 6.67
C ILE A 231 1.27 -2.53 7.93
N VAL A 232 0.79 -1.30 7.86
CA VAL A 232 -0.02 -0.67 8.90
C VAL A 232 -1.42 -0.44 8.37
N LEU A 233 -2.42 -0.91 9.11
CA LEU A 233 -3.82 -0.57 8.88
C LEU A 233 -4.23 0.53 9.84
N ALA A 234 -4.93 1.56 9.34
CA ALA A 234 -5.47 2.63 10.15
C ALA A 234 -6.97 2.79 9.85
N PHE A 235 -7.78 2.94 10.88
CA PHE A 235 -9.25 2.85 10.78
C PHE A 235 -9.94 4.19 10.99
N SER A 236 -10.90 4.51 10.10
CA SER A 236 -11.94 5.51 10.37
C SER A 236 -13.24 4.81 10.72
N GLY A 237 -14.08 5.45 11.56
CA GLY A 237 -15.36 4.88 11.99
C GLY A 237 -15.47 4.75 13.51
N PRO A 238 -16.44 3.96 14.02
CA PRO A 238 -16.53 3.66 15.44
C PRO A 238 -15.36 2.78 15.91
N PRO A 239 -15.05 2.77 17.22
CA PRO A 239 -14.09 1.82 17.76
C PRO A 239 -14.47 0.39 17.41
N LEU A 240 -13.48 -0.37 16.97
CA LEU A 240 -13.66 -1.77 16.60
C LEU A 240 -13.21 -2.65 17.77
N ALA A 241 -14.10 -3.55 18.22
CA ALA A 241 -13.80 -4.58 19.18
C ALA A 241 -14.11 -5.94 18.54
N ILE A 242 -13.12 -6.84 18.50
CA ILE A 242 -13.25 -8.17 17.87
C ILE A 242 -12.56 -9.22 18.72
N THR A 243 -13.20 -10.34 18.91
CA THR A 243 -12.58 -11.47 19.61
C THR A 243 -11.59 -12.22 18.71
N PRO A 244 -10.58 -12.89 19.27
CA PRO A 244 -9.69 -13.79 18.53
C PRO A 244 -10.42 -14.82 17.68
N ALA A 245 -11.54 -15.37 18.19
CA ALA A 245 -12.34 -16.37 17.49
C ALA A 245 -13.00 -15.77 16.22
N GLU A 246 -13.60 -14.60 16.35
CA GLU A 246 -14.22 -13.90 15.21
C GLU A 246 -13.17 -13.52 14.16
N LEU A 247 -12.01 -13.01 14.58
CA LEU A 247 -10.93 -12.66 13.66
C LEU A 247 -10.40 -13.90 12.92
N LEU A 248 -10.24 -15.02 13.60
CA LEU A 248 -9.79 -16.27 12.97
C LEU A 248 -10.84 -16.84 12.00
N ALA A 249 -12.13 -16.81 12.36
CA ALA A 249 -13.20 -17.24 11.47
C ALA A 249 -13.26 -16.36 10.21
N ARG A 250 -13.10 -15.05 10.37
CA ARG A 250 -12.98 -14.12 9.22
C ARG A 250 -11.77 -14.44 8.36
N ALA A 251 -10.62 -14.74 8.99
CA ALA A 251 -9.39 -15.08 8.27
C ALA A 251 -9.53 -16.39 7.46
N GLU A 252 -10.24 -17.38 7.95
CA GLU A 252 -10.54 -18.62 7.20
C GLU A 252 -11.38 -18.32 5.96
N THR A 253 -12.38 -17.46 6.08
CA THR A 253 -13.20 -17.00 4.94
C THR A 253 -12.35 -16.28 3.90
N VAL A 254 -11.51 -15.32 4.34
CA VAL A 254 -10.62 -14.54 3.46
C VAL A 254 -9.61 -15.46 2.77
N GLU A 255 -9.02 -16.42 3.48
CA GLU A 255 -8.06 -17.36 2.91
C GLU A 255 -8.71 -18.27 1.87
N ALA A 256 -9.92 -18.78 2.15
CA ALA A 256 -10.66 -19.64 1.22
C ALA A 256 -11.11 -18.89 -0.05
N GLN A 257 -11.54 -17.64 0.11
CA GLN A 257 -12.08 -16.84 -1.00
C GLN A 257 -10.99 -16.22 -1.88
N TYR A 258 -9.89 -15.75 -1.28
CA TYR A 258 -8.89 -14.93 -1.96
C TYR A 258 -7.53 -15.61 -2.14
N GLY A 259 -7.29 -16.76 -1.50
CA GLY A 259 -6.01 -17.47 -1.54
C GLY A 259 -4.88 -16.73 -0.80
N LEU A 260 -5.23 -15.80 0.10
CA LEU A 260 -4.29 -15.01 0.89
C LEU A 260 -3.94 -15.73 2.21
N PRO A 261 -2.74 -15.56 2.79
CA PRO A 261 -2.34 -16.22 4.04
C PRO A 261 -2.98 -15.54 5.27
N ALA A 262 -4.29 -15.31 5.24
CA ALA A 262 -5.03 -14.52 6.21
C ALA A 262 -4.99 -15.07 7.62
N ARG A 263 -5.00 -16.41 7.78
CA ARG A 263 -4.86 -17.05 9.09
C ARG A 263 -3.51 -16.79 9.75
N ARG A 264 -2.43 -16.64 8.96
CA ARG A 264 -1.12 -16.26 9.49
C ARG A 264 -1.17 -14.88 10.10
N TRP A 265 -1.81 -13.92 9.42
CA TRP A 265 -1.97 -12.54 9.90
C TRP A 265 -2.85 -12.48 11.15
N ALA A 266 -4.02 -13.13 11.12
CA ALA A 266 -4.93 -13.16 12.26
C ALA A 266 -4.26 -13.76 13.51
N ARG A 267 -3.55 -14.89 13.41
CA ARG A 267 -2.81 -15.48 14.52
C ARG A 267 -1.74 -14.55 15.11
N ALA A 268 -1.09 -13.74 14.28
CA ALA A 268 -0.14 -12.77 14.79
C ALA A 268 -0.85 -11.67 15.59
N LEU A 269 -1.98 -11.18 15.08
CA LEU A 269 -2.77 -10.11 15.73
C LEU A 269 -3.44 -10.61 17.02
N THR A 270 -3.92 -11.86 17.09
CA THR A 270 -4.58 -12.38 18.30
C THR A 270 -3.70 -12.38 19.55
N ARG A 271 -2.37 -12.30 19.39
CA ARG A 271 -1.42 -12.17 20.52
C ARG A 271 -1.52 -10.83 21.26
N HIS A 272 -2.16 -9.84 20.66
CA HIS A 272 -2.36 -8.50 21.23
C HIS A 272 -3.74 -8.32 21.88
N ALA A 273 -4.53 -9.42 22.01
CA ALA A 273 -5.81 -9.34 22.71
C ALA A 273 -5.61 -9.06 24.20
N VAL A 274 -6.37 -8.12 24.72
CA VAL A 274 -6.44 -7.78 26.14
C VAL A 274 -7.83 -8.21 26.63
N ASP A 275 -7.89 -8.95 27.74
CA ASP A 275 -9.13 -9.51 28.28
C ASP A 275 -9.98 -10.28 27.23
N GLY A 276 -9.30 -10.94 26.29
CA GLY A 276 -9.95 -11.72 25.25
C GLY A 276 -10.54 -10.93 24.09
N VAL A 277 -10.24 -9.62 23.98
CA VAL A 277 -10.73 -8.75 22.91
C VAL A 277 -9.57 -7.95 22.31
N LEU A 278 -9.60 -7.77 21.00
CA LEU A 278 -8.76 -6.84 20.27
C LEU A 278 -9.52 -5.53 20.09
N HIS A 279 -8.90 -4.41 20.45
CA HIS A 279 -9.46 -3.06 20.30
C HIS A 279 -8.63 -2.26 19.30
N PHE A 280 -9.32 -1.60 18.36
CA PHE A 280 -8.70 -0.76 17.31
C PHE A 280 -9.47 0.53 17.11
#